data_f1236d3aa65d5f7068ac7d68bbeb0e4b
#
_entry.id   f1236d3aa65d5f7068ac7d68bbeb0e4b
#
_cell.length_a   1.000
_cell.length_b   1.000
_cell.length_c   1.000
_cell.angle_alpha   90.00
_cell.angle_beta   90.00
_cell.angle_gamma   90.00
#
_symmetry.space_group_name_H-M   'P 1'
#
loop_
_entity.id
_entity.type
_entity.pdbx_description
1 polymer ?
#
loop_
_entity_poly.entity_id
_entity_poly.type
_entity_poly.pdbx_seq_one_letter_code
_entity_poly.pdbx_strand_id
1 'polypeptide(L)'
;MKKIILSISIFFLFLLNLNAHVDHYEKINYLEYELLRNNQTIGYHKYRFLRNNDNLNVESEVSFKISKLGIQLYSYYAKSTEKYKKGKFFEFSSTTNQNKKEKYVNITVDPKEKDLVVDGSSFKGKTSNEFIIGTWWNHEIVKKKAQISAVSGRIIEQNVKFVGKEEVKIGDKVYKTLRFNFSSSDPSLSKDKKLNTDIWYEENTYTWIKAAFDKTGYWEYRLKEIR
;
A
#
# COMPACT_ATOMS: atom_id res chain seq x y z
N MET A 1 -39.93 55.24 -9.77
CA MET A 1 -38.66 54.99 -9.06
C MET A 1 -38.53 53.45 -8.81
N LYS A 2 -37.75 52.75 -9.63
CA LYS A 2 -37.54 51.30 -9.52
C LYS A 2 -36.34 51.04 -8.59
N LYS A 3 -36.56 50.35 -7.47
CA LYS A 3 -35.50 49.93 -6.57
C LYS A 3 -34.82 48.68 -7.14
N ILE A 4 -33.56 48.82 -7.52
CA ILE A 4 -32.69 47.68 -7.92
C ILE A 4 -32.18 47.05 -6.62
N ILE A 5 -32.63 45.84 -6.34
CA ILE A 5 -32.08 45.00 -5.25
C ILE A 5 -30.88 44.28 -5.81
N LEU A 6 -29.68 44.68 -5.39
CA LEU A 6 -28.42 44.04 -5.72
C LEU A 6 -28.25 42.82 -4.79
N SER A 7 -28.51 41.64 -5.34
CA SER A 7 -28.29 40.37 -4.62
C SER A 7 -26.81 40.03 -4.69
N ILE A 8 -26.07 40.19 -3.58
CA ILE A 8 -24.69 39.75 -3.43
C ILE A 8 -24.72 38.26 -3.08
N SER A 9 -24.48 37.43 -4.08
CA SER A 9 -24.27 35.99 -3.90
C SER A 9 -22.87 35.79 -3.35
N ILE A 10 -22.75 35.55 -2.03
CA ILE A 10 -21.51 35.19 -1.40
C ILE A 10 -21.25 33.72 -1.75
N PHE A 11 -20.39 33.52 -2.74
CA PHE A 11 -19.87 32.19 -3.09
C PHE A 11 -18.84 31.79 -2.02
N PHE A 12 -19.28 31.02 -1.01
CA PHE A 12 -18.40 30.41 -0.05
C PHE A 12 -17.60 29.31 -0.81
N LEU A 13 -16.42 29.69 -1.29
CA LEU A 13 -15.39 28.71 -1.70
C LEU A 13 -14.97 27.94 -0.44
N PHE A 14 -15.57 26.78 -0.21
CA PHE A 14 -15.00 25.77 0.65
C PHE A 14 -13.67 25.33 0.01
N LEU A 15 -12.58 25.94 0.46
CA LEU A 15 -11.25 25.37 0.28
C LEU A 15 -11.24 24.06 1.08
N LEU A 16 -11.65 22.97 0.45
CA LEU A 16 -11.35 21.64 0.93
C LEU A 16 -9.81 21.54 0.96
N ASN A 17 -9.24 21.67 2.15
CA ASN A 17 -7.87 21.30 2.36
C ASN A 17 -7.74 19.84 1.92
N LEU A 18 -7.15 19.61 0.76
CA LEU A 18 -6.64 18.31 0.32
C LEU A 18 -5.46 17.96 1.22
N ASN A 19 -5.78 17.70 2.50
CA ASN A 19 -4.81 17.14 3.42
C ASN A 19 -4.47 15.73 2.94
N ALA A 20 -3.21 15.46 2.87
CA ALA A 20 -2.69 14.20 2.39
C ALA A 20 -3.26 13.03 3.20
N HIS A 21 -3.66 12.02 2.48
CA HIS A 21 -4.40 10.83 2.89
C HIS A 21 -3.71 9.89 3.90
N VAL A 22 -2.73 10.36 4.64
CA VAL A 22 -2.10 9.63 5.76
C VAL A 22 -2.79 9.90 7.10
N ASP A 23 -3.72 10.86 7.15
CA ASP A 23 -4.37 11.31 8.38
C ASP A 23 -5.31 10.25 8.98
N HIS A 24 -5.87 9.35 8.15
CA HIS A 24 -6.75 8.27 8.64
C HIS A 24 -6.02 7.23 9.51
N TYR A 25 -4.68 7.17 9.46
CA TYR A 25 -3.86 6.38 10.37
C TYR A 25 -3.36 7.17 11.59
N GLU A 26 -3.79 8.41 11.81
CA GLU A 26 -3.26 9.30 12.84
C GLU A 26 -3.24 8.68 14.25
N LYS A 27 -4.24 7.86 14.56
CA LYS A 27 -4.38 7.16 15.84
C LYS A 27 -3.72 5.78 15.88
N ILE A 28 -3.13 5.33 14.76
CA ILE A 28 -2.53 4.00 14.65
C ILE A 28 -1.01 4.15 14.68
N ASN A 29 -0.36 3.49 15.62
CA ASN A 29 1.10 3.46 15.72
C ASN A 29 1.70 2.14 15.27
N TYR A 30 0.88 1.09 15.20
CA TYR A 30 1.34 -0.25 14.85
C TYR A 30 0.25 -1.09 14.19
N LEU A 31 0.64 -1.82 13.16
CA LEU A 31 -0.16 -2.89 12.55
C LEU A 31 0.68 -4.16 12.45
N GLU A 32 0.09 -5.30 12.75
CA GLU A 32 0.68 -6.61 12.46
C GLU A 32 -0.31 -7.47 11.68
N TYR A 33 0.20 -8.10 10.65
CA TYR A 33 -0.53 -9.07 9.83
C TYR A 33 0.11 -10.44 9.97
N GLU A 34 -0.73 -11.46 10.09
CA GLU A 34 -0.34 -12.83 9.90
C GLU A 34 -0.34 -13.15 8.40
N LEU A 35 0.74 -13.80 7.92
CA LEU A 35 0.85 -14.29 6.56
C LEU A 35 0.52 -15.77 6.52
N LEU A 36 -0.47 -16.13 5.70
CA LEU A 36 -0.87 -17.51 5.53
C LEU A 36 -0.66 -17.95 4.07
N ARG A 37 -0.32 -19.22 3.91
CA ARG A 37 -0.31 -19.91 2.61
C ARG A 37 -1.05 -21.22 2.74
N ASN A 38 -2.11 -21.44 1.95
CA ASN A 38 -3.00 -22.60 2.05
C ASN A 38 -3.49 -22.83 3.50
N ASN A 39 -3.94 -21.76 4.17
CA ASN A 39 -4.39 -21.72 5.56
C ASN A 39 -3.34 -22.06 6.63
N GLN A 40 -2.07 -22.17 6.28
CA GLN A 40 -0.99 -22.37 7.24
C GLN A 40 -0.23 -21.05 7.44
N THR A 41 -0.04 -20.64 8.67
CA THR A 41 0.79 -19.48 9.02
C THR A 41 2.23 -19.71 8.62
N ILE A 42 2.78 -18.82 7.83
CA ILE A 42 4.15 -18.90 7.32
C ILE A 42 5.03 -17.74 7.79
N GLY A 43 4.45 -16.68 8.33
CA GLY A 43 5.19 -15.50 8.77
C GLY A 43 4.30 -14.33 9.14
N TYR A 44 4.88 -13.14 9.04
CA TYR A 44 4.24 -11.89 9.45
C TYR A 44 4.62 -10.71 8.55
N HIS A 45 3.80 -9.64 8.63
CA HIS A 45 4.09 -8.31 8.10
C HIS A 45 3.74 -7.27 9.17
N LYS A 46 4.68 -6.40 9.51
CA LYS A 46 4.53 -5.38 10.55
C LYS A 46 4.72 -4.00 9.98
N TYR A 47 3.95 -3.04 10.50
CA TYR A 47 4.13 -1.61 10.25
C TYR A 47 4.25 -0.86 11.57
N ARG A 48 5.14 0.13 11.62
CA ARG A 48 5.24 1.12 12.68
C ARG A 48 5.10 2.50 12.09
N PHE A 49 4.21 3.30 12.66
CA PHE A 49 3.95 4.67 12.23
C PHE A 49 4.57 5.63 13.25
N LEU A 50 5.75 6.14 12.93
CA LEU A 50 6.54 7.01 13.81
C LEU A 50 6.31 8.46 13.42
N ARG A 51 5.67 9.23 14.31
CA ARG A 51 5.32 10.63 14.08
C ARG A 51 6.19 11.53 14.91
N ASN A 52 6.68 12.60 14.29
CA ASN A 52 7.41 13.68 14.98
C ASN A 52 7.08 15.00 14.26
N ASN A 53 6.25 15.83 14.92
CA ASN A 53 5.69 17.06 14.33
C ASN A 53 5.02 16.75 12.97
N ASP A 54 5.43 17.48 11.93
CA ASP A 54 4.91 17.32 10.54
C ASP A 54 5.48 16.10 9.78
N ASN A 55 6.32 15.28 10.44
CA ASN A 55 6.96 14.13 9.79
C ASN A 55 6.27 12.83 10.20
N LEU A 56 6.07 11.93 9.23
CA LEU A 56 5.65 10.56 9.44
C LEU A 56 6.67 9.63 8.77
N ASN A 57 7.25 8.72 9.54
CA ASN A 57 8.02 7.59 9.03
C ASN A 57 7.20 6.33 9.22
N VAL A 58 6.97 5.59 8.13
CA VAL A 58 6.29 4.29 8.16
C VAL A 58 7.35 3.21 7.92
N GLU A 59 7.70 2.51 8.97
CA GLU A 59 8.61 1.37 8.91
C GLU A 59 7.82 0.09 8.66
N SER A 60 8.30 -0.75 7.76
CA SER A 60 7.71 -2.05 7.47
C SER A 60 8.74 -3.16 7.59
N GLU A 61 8.29 -4.30 8.11
CA GLU A 61 9.08 -5.53 8.18
C GLU A 61 8.22 -6.72 7.78
N VAL A 62 8.68 -7.48 6.78
CA VAL A 62 8.05 -8.71 6.31
C VAL A 62 9.00 -9.87 6.50
N SER A 63 8.54 -10.96 7.09
CA SER A 63 9.31 -12.18 7.21
C SER A 63 8.43 -13.41 7.05
N PHE A 64 8.80 -14.32 6.14
CA PHE A 64 8.14 -15.61 6.06
C PHE A 64 9.06 -16.70 5.51
N LYS A 65 8.70 -17.95 5.82
CA LYS A 65 9.40 -19.16 5.35
C LYS A 65 8.39 -20.20 4.87
N ILE A 66 8.72 -20.87 3.78
CA ILE A 66 7.95 -21.99 3.26
C ILE A 66 8.83 -23.24 3.43
N SER A 67 8.31 -24.20 4.17
CA SER A 67 8.99 -25.49 4.40
C SER A 67 8.08 -26.66 4.01
N LYS A 68 8.67 -27.76 3.61
CA LYS A 68 7.98 -29.03 3.35
C LYS A 68 8.81 -30.16 3.95
N LEU A 69 8.19 -31.01 4.77
CA LEU A 69 8.86 -32.11 5.46
C LEU A 69 10.14 -31.67 6.22
N GLY A 70 10.08 -30.52 6.91
CA GLY A 70 11.23 -29.98 7.65
C GLY A 70 12.29 -29.27 6.80
N ILE A 71 12.20 -29.35 5.46
CA ILE A 71 13.15 -28.72 4.55
C ILE A 71 12.65 -27.33 4.16
N GLN A 72 13.46 -26.27 4.39
CA GLN A 72 13.15 -24.92 3.95
C GLN A 72 13.30 -24.81 2.43
N LEU A 73 12.17 -24.55 1.74
CA LEU A 73 12.12 -24.39 0.28
C LEU A 73 12.28 -22.93 -0.14
N TYR A 74 11.82 -22.00 0.71
CA TYR A 74 11.85 -20.59 0.40
C TYR A 74 11.90 -19.74 1.67
N SER A 75 12.63 -18.63 1.61
CA SER A 75 12.66 -17.63 2.66
C SER A 75 12.55 -16.24 2.06
N TYR A 76 11.87 -15.37 2.80
CA TYR A 76 11.71 -13.97 2.43
C TYR A 76 11.86 -13.10 3.67
N TYR A 77 12.66 -12.06 3.54
CA TYR A 77 12.81 -11.03 4.55
C TYR A 77 12.96 -9.68 3.87
N ALA A 78 12.15 -8.72 4.27
CA ALA A 78 12.23 -7.34 3.75
C ALA A 78 12.03 -6.33 4.86
N LYS A 79 12.73 -5.21 4.74
CA LYS A 79 12.51 -3.99 5.53
C LYS A 79 12.35 -2.81 4.59
N SER A 80 11.48 -1.90 4.96
CA SER A 80 11.35 -0.63 4.26
C SER A 80 11.02 0.53 5.20
N THR A 81 11.29 1.73 4.72
CA THR A 81 10.88 2.97 5.36
C THR A 81 10.29 3.90 4.30
N GLU A 82 9.06 4.37 4.53
CA GLU A 82 8.43 5.45 3.79
C GLU A 82 8.47 6.72 4.64
N LYS A 83 8.88 7.85 4.07
CA LYS A 83 8.93 9.13 4.77
C LYS A 83 7.98 10.14 4.14
N TYR A 84 7.22 10.79 4.99
CA TYR A 84 6.28 11.85 4.63
C TYR A 84 6.60 13.11 5.44
N LYS A 85 6.47 14.27 4.79
CA LYS A 85 6.60 15.59 5.43
C LYS A 85 5.38 16.42 5.09
N LYS A 86 4.67 16.92 6.13
CA LYS A 86 3.39 17.63 5.97
C LYS A 86 2.42 16.83 5.10
N GLY A 87 2.32 15.52 5.36
CA GLY A 87 1.47 14.60 4.63
C GLY A 87 1.90 14.27 3.20
N LYS A 88 2.97 14.86 2.65
CA LYS A 88 3.46 14.60 1.29
C LYS A 88 4.57 13.58 1.33
N PHE A 89 4.52 12.61 0.41
CA PHE A 89 5.60 11.65 0.21
C PHE A 89 6.93 12.38 -0.07
N PHE A 90 7.99 11.90 0.56
CA PHE A 90 9.32 12.49 0.47
C PHE A 90 10.37 11.48 0.02
N GLU A 91 10.40 10.29 0.63
CA GLU A 91 11.43 9.28 0.37
C GLU A 91 10.90 7.87 0.68
N PHE A 92 11.39 6.88 -0.04
CA PHE A 92 11.23 5.48 0.26
C PHE A 92 12.55 4.75 0.11
N SER A 93 12.82 3.83 1.03
CA SER A 93 13.94 2.89 0.91
C SER A 93 13.51 1.50 1.33
N SER A 94 14.02 0.47 0.65
CA SER A 94 13.81 -0.92 1.03
C SER A 94 15.01 -1.81 0.72
N THR A 95 15.15 -2.85 1.53
CA THR A 95 16.02 -3.99 1.26
C THR A 95 15.21 -5.27 1.38
N THR A 96 15.43 -6.21 0.47
CA THR A 96 14.72 -7.49 0.43
C THR A 96 15.73 -8.62 0.21
N ASN A 97 15.71 -9.62 1.07
CA ASN A 97 16.39 -10.89 0.83
C ASN A 97 15.34 -11.94 0.44
N GLN A 98 15.37 -12.37 -0.80
CA GLN A 98 14.46 -13.33 -1.38
C GLN A 98 15.24 -14.61 -1.72
N ASN A 99 15.17 -15.60 -0.85
CA ASN A 99 15.87 -16.87 -1.01
C ASN A 99 17.36 -16.67 -1.33
N LYS A 100 18.06 -15.88 -0.50
CA LYS A 100 19.48 -15.46 -0.63
C LYS A 100 19.78 -14.48 -1.80
N LYS A 101 18.76 -14.04 -2.56
CA LYS A 101 18.92 -13.00 -3.57
C LYS A 101 18.54 -11.66 -2.96
N GLU A 102 19.46 -10.73 -2.96
CA GLU A 102 19.22 -9.39 -2.46
C GLU A 102 18.63 -8.49 -3.54
N LYS A 103 17.67 -7.66 -3.13
CA LYS A 103 17.06 -6.63 -3.92
C LYS A 103 16.92 -5.35 -3.08
N TYR A 104 16.84 -4.23 -3.75
CA TYR A 104 16.67 -2.94 -3.10
C TYR A 104 15.83 -1.99 -3.94
N VAL A 105 15.30 -0.97 -3.29
CA VAL A 105 14.65 0.17 -3.92
C VAL A 105 14.91 1.42 -3.09
N ASN A 106 15.32 2.50 -3.78
CA ASN A 106 15.34 3.84 -3.24
C ASN A 106 14.50 4.73 -4.15
N ILE A 107 13.61 5.54 -3.57
CA ILE A 107 12.75 6.46 -4.32
C ILE A 107 12.83 7.82 -3.63
N THR A 108 13.05 8.87 -4.41
CA THR A 108 13.02 10.25 -3.98
C THR A 108 12.16 11.09 -4.92
N VAL A 109 11.77 12.29 -4.50
CA VAL A 109 11.05 13.25 -5.34
C VAL A 109 12.07 14.18 -5.99
N ASP A 110 12.02 14.31 -7.32
CA ASP A 110 12.83 15.29 -8.04
C ASP A 110 12.44 16.72 -7.59
N PRO A 111 13.38 17.52 -7.12
CA PRO A 111 13.06 18.84 -6.57
C PRO A 111 12.52 19.83 -7.61
N LYS A 112 12.84 19.64 -8.89
CA LYS A 112 12.42 20.53 -9.98
C LYS A 112 11.14 20.06 -10.66
N GLU A 113 11.14 18.83 -11.16
CA GLU A 113 10.04 18.27 -11.97
C GLU A 113 8.94 17.65 -11.11
N LYS A 114 9.23 17.40 -9.83
CA LYS A 114 8.34 16.72 -8.87
C LYS A 114 8.04 15.26 -9.20
N ASP A 115 8.65 14.71 -10.24
CA ASP A 115 8.57 13.30 -10.58
C ASP A 115 9.29 12.43 -9.54
N LEU A 116 8.97 11.12 -9.54
CA LEU A 116 9.67 10.17 -8.70
C LEU A 116 10.95 9.69 -9.40
N VAL A 117 12.07 9.75 -8.68
CA VAL A 117 13.35 9.16 -9.10
C VAL A 117 13.49 7.82 -8.40
N VAL A 118 13.51 6.75 -9.16
CA VAL A 118 13.61 5.38 -8.67
C VAL A 118 15.01 4.84 -8.98
N ASP A 119 15.69 4.32 -7.96
CA ASP A 119 16.88 3.48 -8.05
C ASP A 119 16.59 2.13 -7.43
N GLY A 120 16.22 1.16 -8.24
CA GLY A 120 15.81 -0.16 -7.79
C GLY A 120 16.48 -1.29 -8.59
N SER A 121 16.42 -2.48 -8.02
CA SER A 121 17.01 -3.68 -8.64
C SER A 121 16.40 -4.06 -9.99
N SER A 122 15.17 -3.60 -10.31
CA SER A 122 14.46 -3.93 -11.56
C SER A 122 14.14 -2.72 -12.43
N PHE A 123 14.27 -1.51 -11.88
CA PHE A 123 14.03 -0.27 -12.63
C PHE A 123 14.86 0.85 -12.02
N LYS A 124 15.50 1.62 -12.90
CA LYS A 124 16.23 2.85 -12.56
C LYS A 124 15.82 3.96 -13.52
N GLY A 125 15.41 5.11 -12.99
CA GLY A 125 15.00 6.25 -13.81
C GLY A 125 13.91 7.08 -13.16
N LYS A 126 13.39 8.06 -13.91
CA LYS A 126 12.28 8.90 -13.50
C LYS A 126 10.95 8.23 -13.88
N THR A 127 9.93 8.45 -13.05
CA THR A 127 8.56 8.02 -13.33
C THR A 127 7.57 9.04 -12.74
N SER A 128 6.31 8.95 -13.16
CA SER A 128 5.26 9.89 -12.74
C SER A 128 5.08 9.92 -11.22
N ASN A 129 4.91 11.11 -10.67
CA ASN A 129 4.53 11.33 -9.27
C ASN A 129 3.08 10.93 -8.95
N GLU A 130 2.29 10.58 -9.97
CA GLU A 130 0.97 9.99 -9.79
C GLU A 130 1.02 8.52 -9.39
N PHE A 131 2.17 7.85 -9.54
CA PHE A 131 2.34 6.47 -9.10
C PHE A 131 2.52 6.40 -7.58
N ILE A 132 2.28 5.24 -7.01
CA ILE A 132 2.36 5.01 -5.57
C ILE A 132 3.22 3.78 -5.29
N ILE A 133 3.81 3.72 -4.11
CA ILE A 133 4.52 2.53 -3.66
C ILE A 133 3.50 1.45 -3.28
N GLY A 134 3.75 0.22 -3.74
CA GLY A 134 2.86 -0.92 -3.52
C GLY A 134 2.95 -1.49 -2.11
N THR A 135 2.59 -0.70 -1.10
CA THR A 135 2.65 -1.06 0.32
C THR A 135 1.28 -1.14 0.98
N TRP A 136 0.24 -1.34 0.34
CA TRP A 136 -1.18 -1.54 0.68
C TRP A 136 -1.74 -0.85 1.93
N TRP A 137 -0.93 -0.48 2.92
CA TRP A 137 -1.37 0.32 4.06
C TRP A 137 -1.95 1.67 3.62
N ASN A 138 -1.40 2.24 2.55
CA ASN A 138 -1.89 3.49 1.97
C ASN A 138 -3.01 3.18 0.95
N HIS A 139 -4.26 3.36 1.38
CA HIS A 139 -5.44 3.06 0.57
C HIS A 139 -5.57 3.92 -0.71
N GLU A 140 -4.81 5.02 -0.84
CA GLU A 140 -4.79 5.81 -2.08
C GLU A 140 -4.35 4.98 -3.30
N ILE A 141 -3.73 3.83 -3.08
CA ILE A 141 -3.38 2.87 -4.13
C ILE A 141 -4.59 2.45 -4.97
N VAL A 142 -5.83 2.48 -4.41
CA VAL A 142 -7.06 2.14 -5.15
C VAL A 142 -7.39 3.14 -6.28
N LYS A 143 -6.84 4.35 -6.22
CA LYS A 143 -7.06 5.43 -7.20
C LYS A 143 -5.96 5.50 -8.27
N LYS A 144 -4.92 4.69 -8.14
CA LYS A 144 -3.69 4.81 -8.94
C LYS A 144 -3.67 3.84 -10.11
N LYS A 145 -3.19 4.32 -11.28
CA LYS A 145 -3.03 3.51 -12.50
C LYS A 145 -1.80 2.62 -12.48
N ALA A 146 -0.84 2.92 -11.61
CA ALA A 146 0.36 2.11 -11.45
C ALA A 146 0.88 2.18 -10.00
N GLN A 147 1.55 1.09 -9.60
CA GLN A 147 2.31 1.03 -8.36
C GLN A 147 3.78 0.71 -8.65
N ILE A 148 4.64 1.19 -7.77
CA ILE A 148 6.07 0.89 -7.78
C ILE A 148 6.31 -0.23 -6.78
N SER A 149 6.86 -1.34 -7.23
CA SER A 149 7.17 -2.48 -6.37
C SER A 149 8.11 -2.09 -5.25
N ALA A 150 7.68 -2.22 -4.00
CA ALA A 150 8.49 -2.01 -2.81
C ALA A 150 9.68 -3.01 -2.69
N VAL A 151 9.69 -4.07 -3.51
CA VAL A 151 10.73 -5.11 -3.51
C VAL A 151 11.87 -4.79 -4.47
N SER A 152 11.57 -4.20 -5.63
CA SER A 152 12.54 -4.11 -6.72
C SER A 152 12.46 -2.83 -7.56
N GLY A 153 11.53 -1.93 -7.27
CA GLY A 153 11.32 -0.71 -8.05
C GLY A 153 10.57 -0.91 -9.37
N ARG A 154 10.20 -2.14 -9.74
CA ARG A 154 9.47 -2.41 -10.99
C ARG A 154 8.15 -1.63 -10.99
N ILE A 155 7.86 -0.96 -12.10
CA ILE A 155 6.57 -0.32 -12.35
C ILE A 155 5.55 -1.40 -12.69
N ILE A 156 4.40 -1.37 -12.03
CA ILE A 156 3.30 -2.32 -12.21
C ILE A 156 2.06 -1.52 -12.55
N GLU A 157 1.73 -1.44 -13.83
CA GLU A 157 0.47 -0.87 -14.27
C GLU A 157 -0.68 -1.77 -13.84
N GLN A 158 -1.76 -1.15 -13.37
CA GLN A 158 -2.87 -1.87 -12.76
C GLN A 158 -4.22 -1.31 -13.13
N ASN A 159 -5.19 -2.22 -13.16
CA ASN A 159 -6.62 -1.91 -13.12
C ASN A 159 -7.12 -2.20 -11.70
N VAL A 160 -7.82 -1.25 -11.11
CA VAL A 160 -8.44 -1.42 -9.80
C VAL A 160 -9.94 -1.42 -9.96
N LYS A 161 -10.59 -2.49 -9.49
CA LYS A 161 -12.05 -2.67 -9.55
C LYS A 161 -12.60 -2.75 -8.14
N PHE A 162 -13.56 -1.89 -7.79
CA PHE A 162 -14.38 -2.10 -6.60
C PHE A 162 -15.27 -3.32 -6.82
N VAL A 163 -15.15 -4.31 -5.92
CA VAL A 163 -15.88 -5.58 -6.01
C VAL A 163 -17.18 -5.51 -5.22
N GLY A 164 -17.15 -4.87 -4.04
CA GLY A 164 -18.33 -4.75 -3.19
C GLY A 164 -17.99 -4.49 -1.73
N LYS A 165 -19.05 -4.44 -0.90
CA LYS A 165 -18.95 -4.40 0.55
C LYS A 165 -19.19 -5.80 1.09
N GLU A 166 -18.38 -6.21 2.07
CA GLU A 166 -18.55 -7.50 2.73
C GLU A 166 -18.03 -7.46 4.16
N GLU A 167 -18.50 -8.38 4.99
CA GLU A 167 -17.99 -8.56 6.34
C GLU A 167 -16.83 -9.56 6.32
N VAL A 168 -15.72 -9.17 6.95
CA VAL A 168 -14.54 -10.03 7.12
C VAL A 168 -14.39 -10.36 8.61
N LYS A 169 -14.50 -11.63 8.96
CA LYS A 169 -14.27 -12.10 10.32
C LYS A 169 -12.80 -12.51 10.49
N ILE A 170 -12.12 -11.93 11.49
CA ILE A 170 -10.74 -12.28 11.88
C ILE A 170 -10.74 -12.50 13.40
N GLY A 171 -10.53 -13.74 13.83
CA GLY A 171 -10.74 -14.14 15.23
C GLY A 171 -12.18 -13.86 15.64
N ASP A 172 -12.36 -13.13 16.74
CA ASP A 172 -13.69 -12.75 17.26
C ASP A 172 -14.19 -11.41 16.73
N LYS A 173 -13.39 -10.71 15.91
CA LYS A 173 -13.77 -9.40 15.37
C LYS A 173 -14.36 -9.53 13.97
N VAL A 174 -15.43 -8.77 13.72
CA VAL A 174 -16.06 -8.62 12.40
C VAL A 174 -15.81 -7.20 11.91
N TYR A 175 -15.24 -7.08 10.72
CA TYR A 175 -14.94 -5.82 10.06
C TYR A 175 -15.86 -5.63 8.85
N LYS A 176 -16.55 -4.49 8.78
CA LYS A 176 -17.24 -4.05 7.56
C LYS A 176 -16.20 -3.52 6.59
N THR A 177 -16.11 -4.09 5.42
CA THR A 177 -15.01 -3.81 4.50
C THR A 177 -15.47 -3.45 3.10
N LEU A 178 -14.61 -2.70 2.41
CA LEU A 178 -14.63 -2.44 0.98
C LEU A 178 -13.61 -3.36 0.33
N ARG A 179 -14.04 -4.22 -0.59
CA ARG A 179 -13.17 -5.11 -1.36
C ARG A 179 -12.84 -4.51 -2.70
N PHE A 180 -11.56 -4.49 -3.04
CA PHE A 180 -11.04 -4.08 -4.34
C PHE A 180 -10.20 -5.21 -4.93
N ASN A 181 -10.35 -5.44 -6.25
CA ASN A 181 -9.45 -6.30 -7.00
C ASN A 181 -8.45 -5.45 -7.77
N PHE A 182 -7.17 -5.80 -7.64
CA PHE A 182 -6.04 -5.21 -8.34
C PHE A 182 -5.54 -6.22 -9.36
N SER A 183 -5.57 -5.88 -10.64
CA SER A 183 -5.09 -6.73 -11.73
C SER A 183 -4.13 -5.97 -12.64
N SER A 184 -3.18 -6.69 -13.27
CA SER A 184 -2.30 -6.09 -14.28
C SER A 184 -3.12 -5.56 -15.45
N SER A 185 -2.78 -4.35 -15.93
CA SER A 185 -3.39 -3.78 -17.13
C SER A 185 -2.90 -4.49 -18.40
N ASP A 186 -1.67 -4.99 -18.40
CA ASP A 186 -1.10 -5.74 -19.54
C ASP A 186 -1.48 -7.23 -19.49
N PRO A 187 -2.32 -7.71 -20.44
CA PRO A 187 -2.73 -9.11 -20.48
C PRO A 187 -1.61 -10.06 -20.97
N SER A 188 -0.56 -9.54 -21.59
CA SER A 188 0.53 -10.35 -22.17
C SER A 188 1.54 -10.82 -21.14
N LEU A 189 1.52 -10.26 -19.92
CA LEU A 189 2.43 -10.66 -18.86
C LEU A 189 2.32 -12.15 -18.54
N SER A 190 3.46 -12.78 -18.28
CA SER A 190 3.50 -14.15 -17.78
C SER A 190 2.81 -14.28 -16.41
N LYS A 191 2.25 -15.44 -16.09
CA LYS A 191 1.45 -15.68 -14.88
C LYS A 191 2.20 -15.28 -13.58
N ASP A 192 3.49 -15.50 -13.53
CA ASP A 192 4.35 -15.16 -12.39
C ASP A 192 4.56 -13.65 -12.22
N LYS A 193 4.37 -12.85 -13.27
CA LYS A 193 4.49 -11.39 -13.27
C LYS A 193 3.15 -10.66 -13.15
N LYS A 194 2.03 -11.36 -13.40
CA LYS A 194 0.70 -10.76 -13.29
C LYS A 194 0.38 -10.38 -11.85
N LEU A 195 -0.17 -9.18 -11.70
CA LEU A 195 -0.89 -8.78 -10.49
C LEU A 195 -2.32 -9.35 -10.61
N ASN A 196 -2.79 -10.00 -9.57
CA ASN A 196 -4.18 -10.33 -9.34
C ASN A 196 -4.36 -10.54 -7.84
N THR A 197 -4.80 -9.50 -7.14
CA THR A 197 -4.83 -9.45 -5.69
C THR A 197 -6.11 -8.77 -5.25
N ASP A 198 -6.82 -9.39 -4.33
CA ASP A 198 -7.94 -8.77 -3.64
C ASP A 198 -7.46 -8.13 -2.34
N ILE A 199 -7.91 -6.91 -2.05
CA ILE A 199 -7.55 -6.16 -0.86
C ILE A 199 -8.83 -5.64 -0.21
N TRP A 200 -8.91 -5.76 1.11
CA TRP A 200 -10.02 -5.33 1.93
C TRP A 200 -9.59 -4.21 2.87
N TYR A 201 -10.28 -3.08 2.78
CA TYR A 201 -10.12 -1.95 3.68
C TYR A 201 -11.36 -1.82 4.55
N GLU A 202 -11.19 -1.49 5.83
CA GLU A 202 -12.32 -1.15 6.70
C GLU A 202 -13.08 0.06 6.13
N GLU A 203 -14.41 0.00 6.16
CA GLU A 203 -15.29 0.92 5.41
C GLU A 203 -15.15 2.39 5.81
N ASN A 204 -14.90 2.68 7.09
CA ASN A 204 -14.87 4.05 7.61
C ASN A 204 -13.44 4.61 7.75
N THR A 205 -12.50 3.76 8.16
CA THR A 205 -11.12 4.17 8.49
C THR A 205 -10.14 3.88 7.37
N TYR A 206 -10.56 3.13 6.33
CA TYR A 206 -9.69 2.63 5.28
C TYR A 206 -8.44 1.88 5.79
N THR A 207 -8.53 1.35 7.02
CA THR A 207 -7.48 0.49 7.55
C THR A 207 -7.42 -0.79 6.73
N TRP A 208 -6.25 -1.16 6.29
CA TRP A 208 -6.06 -2.43 5.58
C TRP A 208 -6.35 -3.61 6.52
N ILE A 209 -7.31 -4.46 6.15
CA ILE A 209 -7.78 -5.59 6.98
C ILE A 209 -7.25 -6.91 6.46
N LYS A 210 -7.30 -7.11 5.13
CA LYS A 210 -6.95 -8.38 4.50
C LYS A 210 -6.43 -8.14 3.09
N ALA A 211 -5.53 -9.00 2.62
CA ALA A 211 -5.27 -9.19 1.21
C ALA A 211 -5.24 -10.68 0.88
N ALA A 212 -5.61 -11.03 -0.35
CA ALA A 212 -5.56 -12.42 -0.82
C ALA A 212 -5.22 -12.51 -2.29
N PHE A 213 -4.42 -13.51 -2.65
CA PHE A 213 -4.06 -13.79 -4.04
C PHE A 213 -3.68 -15.25 -4.22
N ASP A 214 -3.81 -15.74 -5.46
CA ASP A 214 -3.37 -17.08 -5.83
C ASP A 214 -2.06 -17.00 -6.63
N LYS A 215 -1.00 -17.52 -6.06
CA LYS A 215 0.31 -17.62 -6.71
C LYS A 215 1.09 -18.78 -6.11
N THR A 216 1.20 -19.89 -6.84
CA THR A 216 1.82 -21.12 -6.30
C THR A 216 1.22 -21.56 -4.96
N GLY A 217 -0.12 -21.43 -4.82
CA GLY A 217 -0.91 -21.62 -3.62
C GLY A 217 -1.68 -20.34 -3.25
N TYR A 218 -2.67 -20.51 -2.39
CA TYR A 218 -3.52 -19.42 -1.92
C TYR A 218 -2.86 -18.68 -0.77
N TRP A 219 -2.66 -17.38 -0.93
CA TRP A 219 -2.01 -16.50 0.04
C TRP A 219 -3.01 -15.56 0.66
N GLU A 220 -2.85 -15.33 1.96
CA GLU A 220 -3.59 -14.30 2.68
C GLU A 220 -2.69 -13.53 3.63
N TYR A 221 -2.98 -12.24 3.74
CA TYR A 221 -2.58 -11.36 4.84
C TYR A 221 -3.82 -11.09 5.66
N ARG A 222 -3.79 -11.38 6.96
CA ARG A 222 -4.89 -11.11 7.89
C ARG A 222 -4.41 -10.21 8.99
N LEU A 223 -5.14 -9.12 9.23
CA LEU A 223 -4.85 -8.21 10.32
C LEU A 223 -4.90 -8.98 11.65
N LYS A 224 -3.79 -8.94 12.40
CA LYS A 224 -3.66 -9.62 13.69
C LYS A 224 -3.75 -8.64 14.85
N GLU A 225 -3.11 -7.47 14.71
CA GLU A 225 -3.01 -6.49 15.79
C GLU A 225 -3.05 -5.06 15.25
N ILE A 226 -3.73 -4.16 16.00
CA ILE A 226 -3.70 -2.70 15.85
C ILE A 226 -3.39 -2.09 17.21
N ARG A 227 -2.46 -1.16 17.24
CA ARG A 227 -2.15 -0.34 18.42
C ARG A 227 -2.04 1.12 18.07
#